data_20e7447196a179f870530bdc6e857d5b
#
_entry.id   20e7447196a179f870530bdc6e857d5b
#
_cell.length_a   1.000
_cell.length_b   1.000
_cell.length_c   1.000
_cell.angle_alpha   90.00
_cell.angle_beta   90.00
_cell.angle_gamma   90.00
#
_symmetry.space_group_name_H-M   'P 1'
#
loop_
_entity.id
_entity.type
_entity.pdbx_description
1 polymer ?
#
loop_
_entity_poly.entity_id
_entity_poly.type
_entity_poly.pdbx_seq_one_letter_code
_entity_poly.pdbx_strand_id
1 'polypeptide(L)'
;NFINKAINDLYMAEIEWPWLHTDGTQVAVTGQQEYDFPTAFRKANFDSFRIAPTNLITNGEFTSDISSWTTIAGSGSAAYNSTGNGRLRLNDYAAHQSISTIVGETYSISVRALDTNSTGQAFKVQVGTAAEGTQNLNTTITVTDFGNGKILSTTFTATAATTFITLNNPSTATNMDVDYVRVKRQEEAVKLKPMTYDGFL
;
A
#
# COMPACT_ATOMS: atom_id res chain seq x y z
N ASN A 1 -21.82 2.35 48.52
CA ASN A 1 -21.39 0.98 48.71
C ASN A 1 -19.88 0.92 48.46
N PHE A 2 -19.10 0.56 49.48
CA PHE A 2 -17.64 0.57 49.51
C PHE A 2 -17.03 -0.32 48.39
N ILE A 3 -17.66 -1.46 48.14
CA ILE A 3 -17.21 -2.42 47.08
C ILE A 3 -17.32 -1.80 45.70
N ASN A 4 -18.41 -1.13 45.38
CA ASN A 4 -18.59 -0.51 44.08
C ASN A 4 -17.63 0.65 43.87
N LYS A 5 -17.28 1.39 44.92
CA LYS A 5 -16.26 2.44 44.84
C LYS A 5 -14.86 1.82 44.61
N ALA A 6 -14.49 0.77 45.34
CA ALA A 6 -13.21 0.09 45.15
C ALA A 6 -13.07 -0.53 43.73
N ILE A 7 -14.15 -1.10 43.21
CA ILE A 7 -14.18 -1.61 41.83
C ILE A 7 -14.02 -0.48 40.82
N ASN A 8 -14.72 0.65 40.99
CA ASN A 8 -14.54 1.81 40.11
C ASN A 8 -13.13 2.40 40.20
N ASP A 9 -12.59 2.51 41.41
CA ASP A 9 -11.23 3.01 41.62
C ASP A 9 -10.21 2.09 40.96
N LEU A 10 -10.42 0.77 40.93
CA LEU A 10 -9.58 -0.20 40.24
C LEU A 10 -9.72 -0.07 38.71
N TYR A 11 -10.93 0.15 38.19
CA TYR A 11 -11.15 0.36 36.76
C TYR A 11 -10.63 1.73 36.27
N MET A 12 -10.59 2.71 37.15
CA MET A 12 -10.08 4.06 36.86
C MET A 12 -8.59 4.19 37.10
N ALA A 13 -7.97 3.22 37.83
CA ALA A 13 -6.52 3.12 37.88
C ALA A 13 -6.00 2.82 36.48
N GLU A 14 -4.89 3.46 36.08
CA GLU A 14 -4.31 3.34 34.74
C GLU A 14 -3.74 1.94 34.40
N ILE A 15 -4.35 0.89 34.93
CA ILE A 15 -3.99 -0.49 34.67
C ILE A 15 -4.64 -0.90 33.33
N GLU A 16 -3.83 -1.08 32.31
CA GLU A 16 -4.27 -1.67 31.04
C GLU A 16 -4.47 -3.17 31.23
N TRP A 17 -5.73 -3.59 31.34
CA TRP A 17 -6.07 -5.00 31.35
C TRP A 17 -6.12 -5.53 29.91
N PRO A 18 -5.33 -6.56 29.52
CA PRO A 18 -5.30 -7.05 28.16
C PRO A 18 -6.66 -7.46 27.59
N TRP A 19 -7.57 -7.94 28.42
CA TRP A 19 -8.93 -8.34 28.01
C TRP A 19 -9.92 -7.17 27.86
N LEU A 20 -9.54 -5.96 28.20
CA LEU A 20 -10.33 -4.75 27.97
C LEU A 20 -9.92 -4.01 26.70
N HIS A 21 -8.90 -4.48 26.00
CA HIS A 21 -8.54 -3.95 24.71
C HIS A 21 -9.54 -4.39 23.65
N THR A 22 -10.10 -3.43 22.94
CA THR A 22 -10.94 -3.65 21.76
C THR A 22 -10.38 -2.83 20.63
N ASP A 23 -10.01 -3.48 19.55
CA ASP A 23 -9.60 -2.83 18.33
C ASP A 23 -10.85 -2.38 17.55
N GLY A 24 -10.87 -1.15 17.14
CA GLY A 24 -11.91 -0.58 16.29
C GLY A 24 -11.30 0.07 15.06
N THR A 25 -11.99 -0.04 13.94
CA THR A 25 -11.63 0.65 12.71
C THR A 25 -12.66 1.72 12.39
N GLN A 26 -12.20 2.93 12.08
CA GLN A 26 -13.00 4.05 11.62
C GLN A 26 -12.56 4.41 10.20
N VAL A 27 -13.52 4.51 9.28
CA VAL A 27 -13.20 4.95 7.91
C VAL A 27 -12.97 6.45 7.92
N ALA A 28 -11.80 6.89 7.47
CA ALA A 28 -11.50 8.30 7.30
C ALA A 28 -12.23 8.84 6.05
N VAL A 29 -12.92 9.97 6.21
CA VAL A 29 -13.64 10.65 5.13
C VAL A 29 -12.90 11.94 4.78
N THR A 30 -12.65 12.17 3.49
CA THR A 30 -11.96 13.37 3.03
C THR A 30 -12.70 14.64 3.47
N GLY A 31 -11.99 15.52 4.17
CA GLY A 31 -12.53 16.77 4.67
C GLY A 31 -13.24 16.68 6.04
N GLN A 32 -13.40 15.49 6.60
CA GLN A 32 -13.92 15.34 7.96
C GLN A 32 -12.77 15.49 8.97
N GLN A 33 -12.88 16.47 9.86
CA GLN A 33 -11.84 16.78 10.86
C GLN A 33 -12.10 16.13 12.22
N GLU A 34 -13.35 15.78 12.50
CA GLU A 34 -13.78 15.21 13.77
C GLU A 34 -14.47 13.86 13.55
N TYR A 35 -14.15 12.90 14.40
CA TYR A 35 -14.76 11.58 14.41
C TYR A 35 -15.17 11.22 15.82
N ASP A 36 -16.43 10.80 15.95
CA ASP A 36 -16.92 10.30 17.23
C ASP A 36 -16.30 8.96 17.58
N PHE A 37 -15.86 8.82 18.83
CA PHE A 37 -15.48 7.53 19.33
C PHE A 37 -16.70 6.64 19.50
N PRO A 38 -16.61 5.34 19.17
CA PRO A 38 -17.66 4.40 19.48
C PRO A 38 -18.02 4.47 20.98
N THR A 39 -19.31 4.49 21.31
CA THR A 39 -19.80 4.64 22.70
C THR A 39 -19.30 3.57 23.66
N ALA A 40 -18.78 2.46 23.15
CA ALA A 40 -18.15 1.40 23.93
C ALA A 40 -16.73 1.73 24.39
N PHE A 41 -16.07 2.73 23.81
CA PHE A 41 -14.71 3.11 24.19
C PHE A 41 -14.73 4.03 25.41
N ARG A 42 -14.12 3.60 26.49
CA ARG A 42 -13.95 4.43 27.69
C ARG A 42 -12.65 5.23 27.70
N LYS A 43 -11.62 4.72 27.01
CA LYS A 43 -10.31 5.34 26.88
C LYS A 43 -9.71 4.97 25.55
N ALA A 44 -9.17 5.93 24.81
CA ALA A 44 -8.42 5.67 23.58
C ALA A 44 -6.93 5.77 23.86
N ASN A 45 -6.17 4.78 23.41
CA ASN A 45 -4.71 4.87 23.38
C ASN A 45 -4.27 5.61 22.10
N PHE A 46 -4.01 6.89 22.20
CA PHE A 46 -3.61 7.73 21.07
C PHE A 46 -2.21 7.37 20.53
N ASP A 47 -1.35 6.73 21.30
CA ASP A 47 -0.02 6.29 20.84
C ASP A 47 -0.10 5.13 19.86
N SER A 48 -1.20 4.36 19.92
CA SER A 48 -1.46 3.25 18.99
C SER A 48 -2.28 3.65 17.77
N PHE A 49 -2.75 4.89 17.68
CA PHE A 49 -3.54 5.35 16.55
C PHE A 49 -2.66 5.35 15.28
N ARG A 50 -3.09 4.62 14.28
CA ARG A 50 -2.40 4.53 12.99
C ARG A 50 -3.41 4.78 11.88
N ILE A 51 -3.09 5.69 10.99
CA ILE A 51 -3.79 5.82 9.72
C ILE A 51 -3.17 4.79 8.78
N ALA A 52 -3.94 3.79 8.37
CA ALA A 52 -3.45 2.85 7.38
C ALA A 52 -3.33 3.58 6.02
N PRO A 53 -2.13 3.71 5.45
CA PRO A 53 -1.97 4.41 4.20
C PRO A 53 -2.71 3.70 3.07
N THR A 54 -3.50 4.45 2.32
CA THR A 54 -4.27 3.96 1.18
C THR A 54 -3.32 3.55 0.04
N ASN A 55 -3.65 2.47 -0.67
CA ASN A 55 -2.97 2.13 -1.92
C ASN A 55 -3.29 3.21 -2.97
N LEU A 56 -2.25 3.82 -3.53
CA LEU A 56 -2.38 4.86 -4.57
C LEU A 56 -2.58 4.27 -5.97
N ILE A 57 -2.31 2.98 -6.14
CA ILE A 57 -2.53 2.27 -7.41
C ILE A 57 -4.00 1.87 -7.52
N THR A 58 -4.62 2.29 -8.60
CA THR A 58 -5.96 1.82 -8.99
C THR A 58 -5.84 0.50 -9.72
N ASN A 59 -6.73 -0.46 -9.41
CA ASN A 59 -6.70 -1.80 -10.00
C ASN A 59 -5.32 -2.48 -9.93
N GLY A 60 -4.66 -2.33 -8.77
CA GLY A 60 -3.33 -2.93 -8.56
C GLY A 60 -3.36 -4.42 -8.23
N GLU A 61 -4.52 -5.01 -7.97
CA GLU A 61 -4.71 -6.44 -7.70
C GLU A 61 -5.23 -7.19 -8.94
N PHE A 62 -5.50 -6.52 -10.04
CA PHE A 62 -5.94 -7.08 -11.33
C PHE A 62 -7.09 -8.09 -11.24
N THR A 63 -8.07 -7.86 -10.40
CA THR A 63 -9.10 -8.87 -10.07
C THR A 63 -10.03 -9.24 -11.23
N SER A 64 -10.21 -8.35 -12.21
CA SER A 64 -11.14 -8.57 -13.32
C SER A 64 -10.60 -8.16 -14.70
N ASP A 65 -9.66 -7.23 -14.73
CA ASP A 65 -9.12 -6.65 -15.96
C ASP A 65 -7.77 -5.93 -15.70
N ILE A 66 -7.27 -5.21 -16.71
CA ILE A 66 -6.10 -4.33 -16.62
C ILE A 66 -6.48 -2.86 -16.82
N SER A 67 -7.73 -2.50 -16.59
CA SER A 67 -8.19 -1.11 -16.64
C SER A 67 -7.34 -0.22 -15.71
N SER A 68 -7.24 1.06 -16.02
CA SER A 68 -6.36 2.03 -15.35
C SER A 68 -4.86 1.84 -15.60
N TRP A 69 -4.44 0.80 -16.32
CA TRP A 69 -3.06 0.63 -16.76
C TRP A 69 -2.93 0.97 -18.24
N THR A 70 -2.04 1.89 -18.55
CA THR A 70 -1.73 2.24 -19.95
C THR A 70 -0.57 1.37 -20.41
N THR A 71 -0.75 0.72 -21.54
CA THR A 71 0.27 -0.16 -22.11
C THR A 71 1.21 0.62 -23.03
N ILE A 72 2.49 0.28 -22.98
CA ILE A 72 3.53 0.81 -23.87
C ILE A 72 3.95 -0.33 -24.79
N ALA A 73 3.71 -0.14 -26.08
CA ALA A 73 3.93 -1.19 -27.07
C ALA A 73 5.42 -1.59 -27.16
N GLY A 74 5.67 -2.88 -27.03
CA GLY A 74 6.86 -3.59 -27.46
C GLY A 74 6.56 -4.41 -28.71
N SER A 75 7.30 -5.49 -28.94
CA SER A 75 7.00 -6.44 -30.03
C SER A 75 5.98 -7.51 -29.64
N GLY A 76 5.59 -7.58 -28.37
CA GLY A 76 4.69 -8.59 -27.82
C GLY A 76 3.31 -8.07 -27.42
N SER A 77 2.87 -8.33 -26.20
CA SER A 77 1.53 -7.99 -25.72
C SER A 77 1.43 -7.74 -24.22
N ALA A 78 0.44 -6.93 -23.84
CA ALA A 78 -0.05 -6.84 -22.46
C ALA A 78 -1.50 -7.27 -22.41
N ALA A 79 -1.87 -8.14 -21.48
CA ALA A 79 -3.21 -8.69 -21.37
C ALA A 79 -3.59 -9.02 -19.92
N TYR A 80 -4.91 -9.09 -19.69
CA TYR A 80 -5.42 -9.69 -18.47
C TYR A 80 -5.27 -11.23 -18.52
N ASN A 81 -4.79 -11.79 -17.42
CA ASN A 81 -4.73 -13.23 -17.24
C ASN A 81 -5.59 -13.62 -16.03
N SER A 82 -6.63 -14.39 -16.24
CA SER A 82 -7.59 -14.82 -15.23
C SER A 82 -7.07 -15.91 -14.28
N THR A 83 -5.82 -16.35 -14.42
CA THR A 83 -5.22 -17.36 -13.54
C THR A 83 -5.06 -16.82 -12.12
N GLY A 84 -5.45 -17.60 -11.13
CA GLY A 84 -5.46 -17.18 -9.73
C GLY A 84 -6.55 -16.17 -9.44
N ASN A 85 -6.22 -15.05 -8.81
CA ASN A 85 -7.16 -13.95 -8.53
C ASN A 85 -7.17 -12.87 -9.63
N GLY A 86 -6.53 -13.15 -10.77
CA GLY A 86 -6.29 -12.21 -11.86
C GLY A 86 -4.87 -11.64 -11.82
N ARG A 87 -4.32 -11.33 -12.99
CA ARG A 87 -2.94 -10.83 -13.16
C ARG A 87 -2.82 -9.95 -14.38
N LEU A 88 -1.87 -9.03 -14.37
CA LEU A 88 -1.37 -8.36 -15.57
C LEU A 88 -0.28 -9.23 -16.20
N ARG A 89 -0.51 -9.72 -17.42
CA ARG A 89 0.49 -10.46 -18.21
C ARG A 89 1.21 -9.53 -19.17
N LEU A 90 2.53 -9.57 -19.14
CA LEU A 90 3.41 -8.82 -20.04
C LEU A 90 4.33 -9.79 -20.80
N ASN A 91 4.39 -9.63 -22.12
CA ASN A 91 5.33 -10.34 -23.02
C ASN A 91 6.00 -9.30 -23.92
N ASP A 92 7.31 -9.05 -23.75
CA ASP A 92 8.03 -7.96 -24.40
C ASP A 92 7.21 -6.66 -24.45
N TYR A 93 6.72 -6.26 -23.28
CA TYR A 93 5.77 -5.16 -23.15
C TYR A 93 5.91 -4.46 -21.81
N ALA A 94 5.54 -3.20 -21.78
CA ALA A 94 5.45 -2.45 -20.54
C ALA A 94 4.03 -1.95 -20.30
N ALA A 95 3.71 -1.75 -19.02
CA ALA A 95 2.49 -1.09 -18.60
C ALA A 95 2.81 -0.09 -17.50
N HIS A 96 2.13 1.05 -17.49
CA HIS A 96 2.34 2.08 -16.48
C HIS A 96 1.02 2.64 -15.97
N GLN A 97 1.09 3.21 -14.77
CA GLN A 97 0.05 4.04 -14.19
C GLN A 97 0.69 5.28 -13.56
N SER A 98 0.04 6.44 -13.70
CA SER A 98 0.43 7.64 -12.98
C SER A 98 -0.33 7.76 -11.67
N ILE A 99 0.34 8.24 -10.64
CA ILE A 99 -0.21 8.53 -9.32
C ILE A 99 0.10 9.96 -8.92
N SER A 100 -0.77 10.57 -8.12
CA SER A 100 -0.48 11.87 -7.50
C SER A 100 0.45 11.66 -6.31
N THR A 101 1.52 12.45 -6.27
CA THR A 101 2.55 12.39 -5.23
C THR A 101 2.86 13.78 -4.70
N ILE A 102 3.47 13.85 -3.51
CA ILE A 102 3.98 15.09 -2.92
C ILE A 102 5.50 15.07 -3.06
N VAL A 103 6.06 16.12 -3.65
CA VAL A 103 7.50 16.26 -3.86
C VAL A 103 8.24 16.20 -2.52
N GLY A 104 9.28 15.39 -2.47
CA GLY A 104 10.10 15.18 -1.26
C GLY A 104 9.58 14.08 -0.32
N GLU A 105 8.34 13.62 -0.49
CA GLU A 105 7.77 12.56 0.34
C GLU A 105 8.22 11.17 -0.09
N THR A 106 8.33 10.28 0.88
CA THR A 106 8.74 8.89 0.66
C THR A 106 7.53 7.97 0.53
N TYR A 107 7.60 7.05 -0.41
CA TYR A 107 6.57 6.07 -0.72
C TYR A 107 7.15 4.66 -0.66
N SER A 108 6.39 3.71 -0.12
CA SER A 108 6.69 2.30 -0.26
C SER A 108 6.07 1.76 -1.53
N ILE A 109 6.80 0.89 -2.24
CA ILE A 109 6.29 0.15 -3.39
C ILE A 109 6.49 -1.34 -3.15
N SER A 110 5.45 -2.13 -3.42
CA SER A 110 5.50 -3.58 -3.38
C SER A 110 4.89 -4.15 -4.66
N VAL A 111 5.64 -5.00 -5.35
CA VAL A 111 5.25 -5.65 -6.61
C VAL A 111 5.53 -7.13 -6.49
N ARG A 112 4.56 -7.98 -6.81
CA ARG A 112 4.77 -9.42 -6.94
C ARG A 112 4.70 -9.81 -8.40
N ALA A 113 5.79 -10.40 -8.90
CA ALA A 113 5.90 -10.88 -10.27
C ALA A 113 6.14 -12.40 -10.29
N LEU A 114 5.58 -13.07 -11.30
CA LEU A 114 5.70 -14.50 -11.53
C LEU A 114 6.18 -14.74 -12.96
N ASP A 115 7.24 -15.55 -13.11
CA ASP A 115 7.69 -16.02 -14.41
C ASP A 115 6.88 -17.26 -14.81
N THR A 116 6.22 -17.22 -15.97
CA THR A 116 5.34 -18.33 -16.40
C THR A 116 6.11 -19.58 -16.82
N ASN A 117 7.42 -19.48 -17.03
CA ASN A 117 8.26 -20.58 -17.50
C ASN A 117 9.40 -20.96 -16.54
N SER A 118 9.53 -20.28 -15.40
CA SER A 118 10.62 -20.51 -14.41
C SER A 118 12.04 -20.43 -14.99
N THR A 119 12.24 -19.53 -15.96
CA THR A 119 13.52 -19.42 -16.70
C THR A 119 14.46 -18.37 -16.13
N GLY A 120 14.06 -17.70 -15.06
CA GLY A 120 14.89 -16.66 -14.42
C GLY A 120 14.91 -15.35 -15.20
N GLN A 121 13.77 -14.90 -15.69
CA GLN A 121 13.66 -13.69 -16.48
C GLN A 121 13.82 -12.41 -15.64
N ALA A 122 14.44 -11.42 -16.27
CA ALA A 122 14.56 -10.09 -15.71
C ALA A 122 13.25 -9.32 -15.90
N PHE A 123 12.73 -8.78 -14.81
CA PHE A 123 11.57 -7.91 -14.78
C PHE A 123 11.95 -6.57 -14.17
N LYS A 124 11.59 -5.48 -14.82
CA LYS A 124 11.94 -4.14 -14.38
C LYS A 124 10.76 -3.45 -13.73
N VAL A 125 11.02 -2.83 -12.59
CA VAL A 125 10.12 -1.89 -11.93
C VAL A 125 10.80 -0.52 -11.94
N GLN A 126 10.17 0.43 -12.60
CA GLN A 126 10.70 1.77 -12.80
C GLN A 126 9.73 2.80 -12.23
N VAL A 127 10.28 3.83 -11.61
CA VAL A 127 9.50 4.94 -11.05
C VAL A 127 10.14 6.25 -11.46
N GLY A 128 9.35 7.12 -12.07
CA GLY A 128 9.88 8.38 -12.55
C GLY A 128 8.82 9.43 -12.84
N THR A 129 9.23 10.52 -13.47
CA THR A 129 8.36 11.66 -13.81
C THR A 129 7.62 11.49 -15.15
N ALA A 130 7.90 10.41 -15.86
CA ALA A 130 7.24 9.99 -17.09
C ALA A 130 7.15 8.46 -17.12
N ALA A 131 6.38 7.91 -18.05
CA ALA A 131 6.37 6.48 -18.34
C ALA A 131 7.80 6.01 -18.69
N GLU A 132 8.20 4.85 -18.17
CA GLU A 132 9.57 4.30 -18.26
C GLU A 132 10.68 5.20 -17.64
N GLY A 133 10.30 6.27 -16.95
CA GLY A 133 11.22 7.12 -16.21
C GLY A 133 11.86 6.36 -15.04
N THR A 134 13.12 6.70 -14.76
CA THR A 134 13.95 5.98 -13.76
C THR A 134 14.48 6.89 -12.66
N GLN A 135 14.01 8.14 -12.60
CA GLN A 135 14.56 9.17 -11.71
C GLN A 135 14.42 8.82 -10.23
N ASN A 136 13.36 8.11 -9.87
CA ASN A 136 13.04 7.80 -8.48
C ASN A 136 13.38 6.36 -8.10
N LEU A 137 13.25 5.42 -9.06
CA LEU A 137 13.59 4.00 -8.88
C LEU A 137 13.87 3.36 -10.24
N ASN A 138 14.88 2.51 -10.30
CA ASN A 138 15.15 1.63 -11.43
C ASN A 138 15.68 0.29 -10.89
N THR A 139 14.80 -0.65 -10.72
CA THR A 139 15.14 -1.95 -10.14
C THR A 139 14.78 -3.08 -11.08
N THR A 140 15.73 -3.98 -11.29
CA THR A 140 15.50 -5.25 -12.00
C THR A 140 15.46 -6.37 -11.01
N ILE A 141 14.42 -7.19 -11.08
CA ILE A 141 14.31 -8.42 -10.30
C ILE A 141 14.38 -9.62 -11.24
N THR A 142 15.10 -10.66 -10.81
CA THR A 142 15.11 -11.94 -11.52
C THR A 142 14.07 -12.86 -10.88
N VAL A 143 13.09 -13.30 -11.67
CA VAL A 143 12.01 -14.16 -11.21
C VAL A 143 12.31 -15.59 -11.71
N THR A 144 12.56 -16.50 -10.77
CA THR A 144 12.94 -17.89 -11.07
C THR A 144 11.88 -18.90 -10.69
N ASP A 145 10.83 -18.47 -10.01
CA ASP A 145 9.84 -19.38 -9.42
C ASP A 145 8.44 -19.09 -10.01
N PHE A 146 7.90 -20.07 -10.70
CA PHE A 146 6.55 -20.02 -11.25
C PHE A 146 5.47 -20.04 -10.15
N GLY A 147 5.67 -20.82 -9.10
CA GLY A 147 4.64 -21.05 -8.07
C GLY A 147 4.51 -19.91 -7.06
N ASN A 148 5.65 -19.46 -6.53
CA ASN A 148 5.66 -18.48 -5.43
C ASN A 148 5.88 -17.04 -5.91
N GLY A 149 6.48 -16.86 -7.07
CA GLY A 149 6.84 -15.56 -7.60
C GLY A 149 7.95 -14.88 -6.80
N LYS A 150 8.27 -13.66 -7.20
CA LYS A 150 9.22 -12.78 -6.52
C LYS A 150 8.52 -11.50 -6.08
N ILE A 151 8.75 -11.11 -4.83
CA ILE A 151 8.26 -9.83 -4.30
C ILE A 151 9.42 -8.85 -4.28
N LEU A 152 9.23 -7.70 -4.95
CA LEU A 152 10.00 -6.49 -4.72
C LEU A 152 9.29 -5.67 -3.65
N SER A 153 9.99 -5.32 -2.59
CA SER A 153 9.50 -4.36 -1.58
C SER A 153 10.62 -3.36 -1.31
N THR A 154 10.38 -2.10 -1.65
CA THR A 154 11.36 -1.02 -1.52
C THR A 154 10.66 0.33 -1.33
N THR A 155 11.43 1.40 -1.30
CA THR A 155 10.93 2.77 -1.19
C THR A 155 11.48 3.65 -2.29
N PHE A 156 10.78 4.75 -2.58
CA PHE A 156 11.27 5.83 -3.43
C PHE A 156 10.83 7.19 -2.86
N THR A 157 11.57 8.23 -3.18
CA THR A 157 11.19 9.61 -2.88
C THR A 157 10.67 10.27 -4.15
N ALA A 158 9.48 10.88 -4.08
CA ALA A 158 8.88 11.53 -5.23
C ALA A 158 9.60 12.86 -5.55
N THR A 159 9.96 13.03 -6.81
CA THR A 159 10.61 14.26 -7.34
C THR A 159 9.67 15.16 -8.10
N ALA A 160 8.42 14.73 -8.32
CA ALA A 160 7.37 15.48 -9.00
C ALA A 160 6.00 15.27 -8.33
N ALA A 161 5.02 16.13 -8.62
CA ALA A 161 3.65 15.98 -8.13
C ALA A 161 2.88 14.84 -8.83
N THR A 162 3.36 14.39 -9.99
CA THR A 162 2.88 13.20 -10.71
C THR A 162 4.04 12.24 -10.89
N THR A 163 3.84 11.00 -10.43
CA THR A 163 4.84 9.93 -10.53
C THR A 163 4.26 8.77 -11.33
N PHE A 164 5.06 8.23 -12.25
CA PHE A 164 4.71 7.08 -13.07
C PHE A 164 5.35 5.82 -12.50
N ILE A 165 4.54 4.79 -12.33
CA ILE A 165 4.98 3.44 -11.96
C ILE A 165 4.93 2.60 -13.22
N THR A 166 6.07 2.13 -13.70
CA THR A 166 6.18 1.32 -14.91
C THR A 166 6.66 -0.09 -14.57
N LEU A 167 5.95 -1.05 -15.11
CA LEU A 167 6.25 -2.47 -15.06
C LEU A 167 6.68 -2.90 -16.46
N ASN A 168 7.87 -3.49 -16.59
CA ASN A 168 8.44 -3.78 -17.90
C ASN A 168 9.02 -5.20 -17.94
N ASN A 169 8.48 -6.02 -18.81
CA ASN A 169 9.09 -7.29 -19.22
C ASN A 169 9.76 -7.11 -20.58
N PRO A 170 11.09 -6.96 -20.66
CA PRO A 170 11.81 -6.75 -21.91
C PRO A 170 12.07 -8.04 -22.71
N SER A 171 11.45 -9.15 -22.31
CA SER A 171 11.71 -10.46 -22.92
C SER A 171 10.58 -10.89 -23.84
N THR A 172 10.94 -11.32 -25.05
CA THR A 172 10.02 -11.97 -26.00
C THR A 172 9.86 -13.47 -25.72
N ALA A 173 10.79 -14.06 -24.95
CA ALA A 173 10.84 -15.51 -24.76
C ALA A 173 9.84 -16.01 -23.73
N THR A 174 9.42 -15.15 -22.80
CA THR A 174 8.57 -15.56 -21.67
C THR A 174 7.56 -14.50 -21.30
N ASN A 175 6.40 -14.96 -20.82
CA ASN A 175 5.42 -14.10 -20.18
C ASN A 175 5.83 -13.83 -18.73
N MET A 176 5.66 -12.59 -18.28
CA MET A 176 5.74 -12.21 -16.90
C MET A 176 4.34 -11.84 -16.41
N ASP A 177 3.86 -12.50 -15.39
CA ASP A 177 2.59 -12.20 -14.74
C ASP A 177 2.84 -11.34 -13.49
N VAL A 178 2.14 -10.24 -13.37
CA VAL A 178 2.13 -9.40 -12.16
C VAL A 178 0.85 -9.66 -11.39
N ASP A 179 0.99 -10.10 -10.14
CA ASP A 179 -0.12 -10.48 -9.27
C ASP A 179 -0.69 -9.27 -8.52
N TYR A 180 0.20 -8.39 -8.05
CA TYR A 180 -0.21 -7.12 -7.46
C TYR A 180 0.86 -6.03 -7.57
N VAL A 181 0.36 -4.79 -7.51
CA VAL A 181 1.17 -3.58 -7.34
C VAL A 181 0.54 -2.73 -6.24
N ARG A 182 1.32 -2.37 -5.25
CA ARG A 182 0.87 -1.52 -4.14
C ARG A 182 1.86 -0.39 -3.94
N VAL A 183 1.37 0.83 -3.93
CA VAL A 183 2.15 2.02 -3.59
C VAL A 183 1.43 2.77 -2.48
N LYS A 184 2.15 3.06 -1.41
CA LYS A 184 1.59 3.76 -0.24
C LYS A 184 2.56 4.84 0.19
N ARG A 185 2.05 6.00 0.58
CA ARG A 185 2.87 7.02 1.23
C ARG A 185 3.37 6.48 2.57
N GLN A 186 4.66 6.65 2.84
CA GLN A 186 5.17 6.43 4.19
C GLN A 186 4.80 7.66 5.02
N GLU A 187 3.75 7.55 5.80
CA GLU A 187 3.42 8.56 6.77
C GLU A 187 4.32 8.36 8.00
N GLU A 188 4.95 9.44 8.46
CA GLU A 188 5.42 9.47 9.83
C GLU A 188 4.21 9.21 10.74
N ALA A 189 4.38 8.36 11.74
CA ALA A 189 3.33 8.08 12.71
C ALA A 189 2.87 9.42 13.31
N VAL A 190 1.69 9.88 12.89
CA VAL A 190 1.10 11.10 13.44
C VAL A 190 0.83 10.81 14.92
N LYS A 191 1.67 11.34 15.80
CA LYS A 191 1.37 11.36 17.23
C LYS A 191 0.24 12.36 17.43
N LEU A 192 -0.97 11.86 17.58
CA LEU A 192 -2.07 12.71 18.02
C LEU A 192 -1.73 13.18 19.43
N LYS A 193 -1.52 14.49 19.61
CA LYS A 193 -1.41 15.06 20.96
C LYS A 193 -2.79 14.95 21.59
N PRO A 194 -2.90 14.36 22.82
CA PRO A 194 -4.15 14.45 23.56
C PRO A 194 -4.50 15.94 23.72
N MET A 195 -5.71 16.33 23.34
CA MET A 195 -6.24 17.62 23.75
C MET A 195 -6.37 17.57 25.27
N THR A 196 -5.54 18.33 25.97
CA THR A 196 -5.78 18.63 27.37
C THR A 196 -7.03 19.49 27.43
N TYR A 197 -8.11 18.92 27.90
CA TYR A 197 -9.34 19.64 28.17
C TYR A 197 -9.13 20.43 29.47
N ASP A 198 -8.53 21.62 29.35
CA ASP A 198 -8.46 22.60 30.44
C ASP A 198 -9.81 23.33 30.52
N GLY A 199 -10.81 22.69 31.03
CA GLY A 199 -12.11 23.35 31.11
C GLY A 199 -13.24 22.58 31.74
N PHE A 200 -13.06 22.08 32.97
CA PHE A 200 -14.14 21.92 33.93
C PHE A 200 -13.60 22.25 35.33
N LEU A 201 -13.75 23.47 35.73
CA LEU A 201 -14.00 23.87 37.11
C LEU A 201 -15.49 24.13 37.27
#